data_310227e47aaf94408953bf9b1baad0e5
#
_entry.id   310227e47aaf94408953bf9b1baad0e5
#
_cell.length_a   1.000
_cell.length_b   1.000
_cell.length_c   1.000
_cell.angle_alpha   90.00
_cell.angle_beta   90.00
_cell.angle_gamma   90.00
#
_symmetry.space_group_name_H-M   'P 1'
#
loop_
_entity.id
_entity.type
_entity.pdbx_description
1 polymer ?
#
loop_
_entity_poly.entity_id
_entity_poly.type
_entity_poly.pdbx_seq_one_letter_code
_entity_poly.pdbx_strand_id
1 'polypeptide(L)'
;TTPLVLLHGGSGSWTHWVRNVQHLAQTRCIWALDLPGCGDSALPPQVSDADSLAPYVGEVLRQAFEGQAVDLIGFSFGGLTAGLLAAEQPQLFKQMVMVGIPALGLFEKSLPMRGMTPDMNEQQQRAVHKNNLMSMMFAHESSASEEIIDLQIHNVSRDRLRKRRIARSDVLLGLQDKWACPVHGIWGEKDALYKNT
;
A
#
# COMPACT_ATOMS: atom_id res chain seq x y z
N THR A 1 6.20 19.32 -15.21
CA THR A 1 6.52 18.68 -13.93
C THR A 1 6.31 17.17 -14.04
N THR A 2 7.18 16.37 -13.44
CA THR A 2 7.06 14.92 -13.41
C THR A 2 5.76 14.52 -12.68
N PRO A 3 4.90 13.66 -13.26
CA PRO A 3 3.72 13.15 -12.58
C PRO A 3 4.10 12.37 -11.32
N LEU A 4 3.21 12.38 -10.31
CA LEU A 4 3.37 11.62 -9.09
C LEU A 4 2.32 10.52 -9.02
N VAL A 5 2.79 9.29 -8.89
CA VAL A 5 1.95 8.10 -8.70
C VAL A 5 1.90 7.72 -7.23
N LEU A 6 0.72 7.44 -6.72
CA LEU A 6 0.46 7.03 -5.34
C LEU A 6 -0.09 5.60 -5.32
N LEU A 7 0.61 4.68 -4.65
CA LEU A 7 0.19 3.29 -4.46
C LEU A 7 -0.22 3.05 -3.00
N HIS A 8 -1.44 2.61 -2.79
CA HIS A 8 -2.03 2.42 -1.46
C HIS A 8 -1.55 1.13 -0.77
N GLY A 9 -1.78 1.04 0.54
CA GLY A 9 -1.48 -0.13 1.35
C GLY A 9 -2.48 -1.28 1.18
N GLY A 10 -2.18 -2.42 1.80
CA GLY A 10 -3.05 -3.59 1.78
C GLY A 10 -4.45 -3.30 2.28
N SER A 11 -5.45 -3.95 1.70
CA SER A 11 -6.88 -3.77 1.97
C SER A 11 -7.33 -2.30 1.89
N GLY A 12 -6.68 -1.52 1.02
CA GLY A 12 -6.97 -0.12 0.76
C GLY A 12 -7.46 0.15 -0.65
N SER A 13 -7.53 1.40 -0.97
CA SER A 13 -7.77 1.97 -2.29
C SER A 13 -7.06 3.32 -2.40
N TRP A 14 -7.27 4.06 -3.48
CA TRP A 14 -6.80 5.44 -3.60
C TRP A 14 -7.18 6.30 -2.40
N THR A 15 -8.22 5.93 -1.64
CA THR A 15 -8.69 6.66 -0.45
C THR A 15 -7.70 6.69 0.71
N HIS A 16 -6.67 5.84 0.72
CA HIS A 16 -5.55 6.00 1.66
C HIS A 16 -4.83 7.36 1.49
N TRP A 17 -4.97 7.97 0.32
CA TRP A 17 -4.35 9.25 -0.05
C TRP A 17 -5.30 10.44 0.00
N VAL A 18 -6.58 10.24 0.38
CA VAL A 18 -7.63 11.26 0.30
C VAL A 18 -7.25 12.58 1.00
N ARG A 19 -6.49 12.49 2.10
CA ARG A 19 -6.02 13.67 2.85
C ARG A 19 -4.78 14.33 2.25
N ASN A 20 -4.07 13.66 1.35
CA ASN A 20 -2.81 14.11 0.75
C ASN A 20 -2.99 14.65 -0.66
N VAL A 21 -3.91 14.06 -1.44
CA VAL A 21 -4.08 14.35 -2.87
C VAL A 21 -4.28 15.86 -3.13
N GLN A 22 -5.15 16.52 -2.38
CA GLN A 22 -5.44 17.94 -2.58
C GLN A 22 -4.19 18.82 -2.40
N HIS A 23 -3.37 18.54 -1.40
CA HIS A 23 -2.13 19.29 -1.17
C HIS A 23 -1.10 18.99 -2.25
N LEU A 24 -0.86 17.72 -2.56
CA LEU A 24 0.13 17.30 -3.56
C LEU A 24 -0.23 17.78 -4.97
N ALA A 25 -1.53 17.85 -5.29
CA ALA A 25 -2.02 18.29 -6.60
C ALA A 25 -1.84 19.78 -6.87
N GLN A 26 -1.47 20.58 -5.88
CA GLN A 26 -1.19 22.02 -6.08
C GLN A 26 0.03 22.28 -6.96
N THR A 27 0.97 21.34 -7.02
CA THR A 27 2.27 21.55 -7.69
C THR A 27 2.52 20.62 -8.86
N ARG A 28 1.75 19.51 -8.98
CA ARG A 28 1.97 18.47 -9.99
C ARG A 28 0.71 17.65 -10.28
N CYS A 29 0.71 16.93 -11.39
CA CYS A 29 -0.30 15.92 -11.69
C CYS A 29 -0.16 14.72 -10.76
N ILE A 30 -1.27 14.29 -10.12
CA ILE A 30 -1.33 13.18 -9.17
C ILE A 30 -2.18 12.05 -9.76
N TRP A 31 -1.65 10.83 -9.69
CA TRP A 31 -2.34 9.60 -10.05
C TRP A 31 -2.40 8.70 -8.83
N ALA A 32 -3.52 8.66 -8.14
CA ALA A 32 -3.77 7.74 -7.03
C ALA A 32 -4.47 6.50 -7.59
N LEU A 33 -3.76 5.37 -7.65
CA LEU A 33 -4.25 4.15 -8.28
C LEU A 33 -4.94 3.25 -7.26
N ASP A 34 -6.00 2.57 -7.71
CA ASP A 34 -6.44 1.34 -7.07
C ASP A 34 -5.59 0.19 -7.61
N LEU A 35 -4.85 -0.48 -6.73
CA LEU A 35 -4.05 -1.64 -7.12
C LEU A 35 -4.95 -2.78 -7.64
N PRO A 36 -4.47 -3.61 -8.57
CA PRO A 36 -5.24 -4.75 -9.09
C PRO A 36 -5.89 -5.57 -7.97
N GLY A 37 -7.21 -5.75 -8.06
CA GLY A 37 -8.00 -6.46 -7.05
C GLY A 37 -8.46 -5.64 -5.86
N CYS A 38 -8.11 -4.35 -5.79
CA CYS A 38 -8.56 -3.43 -4.74
C CYS A 38 -9.46 -2.34 -5.34
N GLY A 39 -10.34 -1.76 -4.50
CA GLY A 39 -11.24 -0.70 -4.93
C GLY A 39 -12.00 -1.06 -6.21
N ASP A 40 -11.95 -0.19 -7.20
CA ASP A 40 -12.63 -0.37 -8.50
C ASP A 40 -11.81 -1.14 -9.54
N SER A 41 -10.52 -1.41 -9.27
CA SER A 41 -9.65 -2.14 -10.19
C SER A 41 -9.96 -3.63 -10.24
N ALA A 42 -10.08 -4.19 -11.44
CA ALA A 42 -10.25 -5.63 -11.65
C ALA A 42 -9.10 -6.44 -11.02
N LEU A 43 -9.36 -7.68 -10.62
CA LEU A 43 -8.35 -8.65 -10.24
C LEU A 43 -8.06 -9.56 -11.44
N PRO A 44 -6.89 -9.43 -12.10
CA PRO A 44 -6.52 -10.37 -13.15
C PRO A 44 -6.37 -11.80 -12.61
N PRO A 45 -6.73 -12.84 -13.36
CA PRO A 45 -6.75 -14.23 -12.88
C PRO A 45 -5.41 -14.73 -12.34
N GLN A 46 -4.30 -14.21 -12.85
CA GLN A 46 -2.94 -14.62 -12.48
C GLN A 46 -2.40 -13.89 -11.25
N VAL A 47 -3.09 -12.84 -10.80
CA VAL A 47 -2.64 -12.03 -9.66
C VAL A 47 -3.04 -12.70 -8.35
N SER A 48 -2.05 -12.96 -7.50
CA SER A 48 -2.27 -13.59 -6.20
C SER A 48 -1.51 -12.91 -5.04
N ASP A 49 -0.40 -12.21 -5.33
CA ASP A 49 0.40 -11.47 -4.34
C ASP A 49 1.15 -10.32 -5.04
N ALA A 50 2.00 -9.58 -4.33
CA ALA A 50 2.71 -8.40 -4.80
C ALA A 50 3.59 -8.65 -6.04
N ASP A 51 4.27 -9.79 -6.12
CA ASP A 51 5.13 -10.16 -7.24
C ASP A 51 4.35 -10.32 -8.54
N SER A 52 3.22 -11.03 -8.49
CA SER A 52 2.35 -11.22 -9.65
C SER A 52 1.52 -9.97 -10.00
N LEU A 53 1.41 -9.02 -9.06
CA LEU A 53 0.70 -7.76 -9.24
C LEU A 53 1.59 -6.67 -9.88
N ALA A 54 2.86 -6.61 -9.50
CA ALA A 54 3.78 -5.56 -9.93
C ALA A 54 3.86 -5.39 -11.46
N PRO A 55 3.93 -6.44 -12.29
CA PRO A 55 3.96 -6.30 -13.75
C PRO A 55 2.73 -5.57 -14.33
N TYR A 56 1.54 -5.79 -13.76
CA TYR A 56 0.32 -5.09 -14.20
C TYR A 56 0.36 -3.60 -13.89
N VAL A 57 0.90 -3.23 -12.71
CA VAL A 57 1.12 -1.81 -12.38
C VAL A 57 2.12 -1.20 -13.36
N GLY A 58 3.20 -1.90 -13.68
CA GLY A 58 4.20 -1.47 -14.65
C GLY A 58 3.61 -1.22 -16.04
N GLU A 59 2.71 -2.11 -16.48
CA GLU A 59 2.02 -1.95 -17.77
C GLU A 59 1.13 -0.69 -17.78
N VAL A 60 0.36 -0.48 -16.71
CA VAL A 60 -0.48 0.73 -16.55
C VAL A 60 0.39 1.99 -16.60
N LEU A 61 1.52 2.00 -15.90
CA LEU A 61 2.41 3.18 -15.89
C LEU A 61 3.03 3.43 -17.28
N ARG A 62 3.46 2.38 -17.98
CA ARG A 62 4.02 2.52 -19.34
C ARG A 62 3.00 3.09 -20.32
N GLN A 63 1.76 2.63 -20.25
CA GLN A 63 0.68 3.10 -21.13
C GLN A 63 0.24 4.52 -20.77
N ALA A 64 -0.02 4.78 -19.47
CA ALA A 64 -0.54 6.07 -19.02
C ALA A 64 0.45 7.23 -19.21
N PHE A 65 1.75 6.94 -19.15
CA PHE A 65 2.81 7.95 -19.25
C PHE A 65 3.69 7.80 -20.50
N GLU A 66 3.25 7.02 -21.48
CA GLU A 66 3.95 6.82 -22.75
C GLU A 66 5.44 6.44 -22.57
N GLY A 67 5.74 5.63 -21.55
CA GLY A 67 7.07 5.22 -21.17
C GLY A 67 7.91 6.28 -20.44
N GLN A 68 7.37 7.46 -20.15
CA GLN A 68 8.07 8.46 -19.34
C GLN A 68 8.15 8.03 -17.88
N ALA A 69 9.32 8.26 -17.26
CA ALA A 69 9.53 7.97 -15.86
C ALA A 69 8.74 8.93 -14.96
N VAL A 70 8.18 8.37 -13.86
CA VAL A 70 7.36 9.08 -12.89
C VAL A 70 8.04 9.16 -11.52
N ASP A 71 7.58 10.06 -10.66
CA ASP A 71 7.84 9.99 -9.23
C ASP A 71 6.80 9.05 -8.59
N LEU A 72 7.18 8.30 -7.57
CA LEU A 72 6.27 7.35 -6.93
C LEU A 72 6.32 7.46 -5.40
N ILE A 73 5.14 7.40 -4.77
CA ILE A 73 5.01 7.16 -3.33
C ILE A 73 4.23 5.87 -3.12
N GLY A 74 4.83 4.91 -2.44
CA GLY A 74 4.21 3.64 -2.10
C GLY A 74 4.03 3.50 -0.59
N PHE A 75 2.79 3.28 -0.13
CA PHE A 75 2.48 3.02 1.26
C PHE A 75 2.34 1.52 1.51
N SER A 76 3.05 0.99 2.52
CA SER A 76 2.94 -0.40 2.97
C SER A 76 3.01 -1.38 1.79
N PHE A 77 1.96 -2.14 1.50
CA PHE A 77 1.89 -3.08 0.37
C PHE A 77 2.14 -2.41 -0.99
N GLY A 78 1.71 -1.15 -1.17
CA GLY A 78 2.01 -0.37 -2.37
C GLY A 78 3.50 -0.06 -2.51
N GLY A 79 4.21 0.16 -1.39
CA GLY A 79 5.66 0.34 -1.40
C GLY A 79 6.42 -0.95 -1.69
N LEU A 80 5.95 -2.09 -1.17
CA LEU A 80 6.46 -3.41 -1.56
C LEU A 80 6.30 -3.63 -3.07
N THR A 81 5.12 -3.37 -3.61
CA THR A 81 4.85 -3.46 -5.05
C THR A 81 5.78 -2.56 -5.86
N ALA A 82 5.99 -1.32 -5.40
CA ALA A 82 6.91 -0.38 -6.04
C ALA A 82 8.35 -0.89 -6.06
N GLY A 83 8.83 -1.45 -4.95
CA GLY A 83 10.18 -1.99 -4.85
C GLY A 83 10.43 -3.20 -5.77
N LEU A 84 9.45 -4.11 -5.87
CA LEU A 84 9.49 -5.22 -6.82
C LEU A 84 9.52 -4.71 -8.27
N LEU A 85 8.62 -3.79 -8.59
CA LEU A 85 8.52 -3.21 -9.92
C LEU A 85 9.78 -2.43 -10.33
N ALA A 86 10.36 -1.66 -9.41
CA ALA A 86 11.58 -0.91 -9.68
C ALA A 86 12.80 -1.80 -9.92
N ALA A 87 12.83 -2.99 -9.33
CA ALA A 87 13.88 -3.97 -9.59
C ALA A 87 13.75 -4.63 -10.97
N GLU A 88 12.53 -4.76 -11.49
CA GLU A 88 12.26 -5.36 -12.80
C GLU A 88 12.28 -4.31 -13.93
N GLN A 89 11.81 -3.09 -13.67
CA GLN A 89 11.65 -2.02 -14.63
C GLN A 89 12.17 -0.68 -14.06
N PRO A 90 13.47 -0.58 -13.78
CA PRO A 90 14.05 0.57 -13.07
C PRO A 90 13.87 1.90 -13.82
N GLN A 91 13.71 1.85 -15.16
CA GLN A 91 13.50 3.03 -16.00
C GLN A 91 12.14 3.73 -15.78
N LEU A 92 11.19 3.08 -15.10
CA LEU A 92 9.86 3.68 -14.86
C LEU A 92 9.88 4.79 -13.81
N PHE A 93 10.92 4.88 -12.99
CA PHE A 93 10.93 5.78 -11.84
C PHE A 93 12.08 6.78 -11.88
N LYS A 94 11.77 8.05 -11.60
CA LYS A 94 12.77 9.09 -11.34
C LYS A 94 13.23 9.09 -9.90
N GLN A 95 12.30 8.87 -8.97
CA GLN A 95 12.53 8.72 -7.54
C GLN A 95 11.36 7.98 -6.90
N MET A 96 11.61 7.37 -5.75
CA MET A 96 10.59 6.67 -4.97
C MET A 96 10.62 7.12 -3.51
N VAL A 97 9.43 7.23 -2.91
CA VAL A 97 9.25 7.36 -1.46
C VAL A 97 8.50 6.14 -0.96
N MET A 98 9.09 5.42 -0.04
CA MET A 98 8.53 4.22 0.57
C MET A 98 8.06 4.54 1.99
N VAL A 99 6.76 4.39 2.26
CA VAL A 99 6.14 4.74 3.54
C VAL A 99 5.69 3.48 4.27
N GLY A 100 6.27 3.18 5.44
CA GLY A 100 5.89 2.05 6.29
C GLY A 100 5.87 0.70 5.54
N ILE A 101 6.87 0.46 4.69
CA ILE A 101 6.90 -0.72 3.81
C ILE A 101 7.22 -1.99 4.59
N PRO A 102 6.61 -3.14 4.26
CA PRO A 102 6.99 -4.46 4.77
C PRO A 102 8.14 -5.08 3.94
N ALA A 103 8.41 -6.35 4.16
CA ALA A 103 9.35 -7.18 3.40
C ALA A 103 10.84 -6.78 3.54
N LEU A 104 11.20 -6.30 4.73
CA LEU A 104 12.59 -6.00 5.13
C LEU A 104 13.17 -7.03 6.12
N GLY A 105 12.55 -8.21 6.28
CA GLY A 105 13.02 -9.24 7.20
C GLY A 105 12.83 -8.92 8.69
N LEU A 106 12.24 -7.78 9.02
CA LEU A 106 12.11 -7.27 10.39
C LEU A 106 10.74 -7.60 11.04
N PHE A 107 9.93 -8.39 10.37
CA PHE A 107 8.57 -8.70 10.79
C PHE A 107 8.55 -9.87 11.80
N GLU A 108 8.80 -9.62 13.07
CA GLU A 108 8.95 -10.68 14.07
C GLU A 108 7.64 -11.16 14.71
N LYS A 109 6.60 -10.35 14.76
CA LYS A 109 5.38 -10.69 15.52
C LYS A 109 4.11 -10.54 14.71
N SER A 110 3.15 -11.45 14.97
CA SER A 110 1.78 -11.26 14.48
C SER A 110 1.12 -10.09 15.20
N LEU A 111 0.57 -9.15 14.43
CA LEU A 111 -0.23 -8.07 14.99
C LEU A 111 -1.52 -8.65 15.61
N PRO A 112 -2.08 -8.01 16.66
CA PRO A 112 -3.31 -8.45 17.32
C PRO A 112 -4.56 -8.16 16.49
N MET A 113 -4.52 -8.55 15.22
CA MET A 113 -5.63 -8.40 14.29
C MET A 113 -6.77 -9.36 14.65
N ARG A 114 -8.00 -8.88 14.51
CA ARG A 114 -9.21 -9.68 14.72
C ARG A 114 -9.83 -10.06 13.38
N GLY A 115 -10.28 -11.32 13.30
CA GLY A 115 -11.11 -11.79 12.19
C GLY A 115 -12.58 -11.46 12.40
N MET A 116 -13.36 -11.43 11.33
CA MET A 116 -14.81 -11.37 11.38
C MET A 116 -15.40 -12.79 11.34
N THR A 117 -16.51 -12.96 12.02
CA THR A 117 -17.30 -14.21 11.97
C THR A 117 -18.70 -13.89 11.42
N PRO A 118 -19.38 -14.88 10.78
CA PRO A 118 -20.68 -14.66 10.13
C PRO A 118 -21.82 -14.24 11.08
N ASP A 119 -21.67 -14.52 12.38
CA ASP A 119 -22.64 -14.23 13.42
C ASP A 119 -22.51 -12.81 14.01
N MET A 120 -21.48 -12.05 13.62
CA MET A 120 -21.26 -10.70 14.09
C MET A 120 -22.32 -9.73 13.53
N ASN A 121 -22.94 -8.96 14.41
CA ASN A 121 -23.76 -7.83 14.01
C ASN A 121 -22.89 -6.65 13.52
N GLU A 122 -23.51 -5.61 12.96
CA GLU A 122 -22.84 -4.46 12.39
C GLU A 122 -21.91 -3.76 13.41
N GLN A 123 -22.37 -3.55 14.64
CA GLN A 123 -21.58 -2.92 15.69
C GLN A 123 -20.32 -3.73 16.03
N GLN A 124 -20.43 -5.04 16.08
CA GLN A 124 -19.30 -5.95 16.31
C GLN A 124 -18.31 -5.91 15.14
N GLN A 125 -18.81 -5.90 13.90
CA GLN A 125 -17.96 -5.77 12.71
C GLN A 125 -17.21 -4.43 12.70
N ARG A 126 -17.86 -3.32 13.01
CA ARG A 126 -17.23 -2.00 13.16
C ARG A 126 -16.13 -2.02 14.22
N ALA A 127 -16.39 -2.65 15.37
CA ALA A 127 -15.41 -2.79 16.44
C ALA A 127 -14.16 -3.59 15.98
N VAL A 128 -14.34 -4.63 15.16
CA VAL A 128 -13.22 -5.38 14.53
C VAL A 128 -12.42 -4.47 13.60
N HIS A 129 -13.06 -3.69 12.73
CA HIS A 129 -12.35 -2.76 11.84
C HIS A 129 -11.58 -1.71 12.63
N LYS A 130 -12.19 -1.11 13.65
CA LYS A 130 -11.51 -0.16 14.54
C LYS A 130 -10.30 -0.79 15.22
N ASN A 131 -10.45 -2.00 15.78
CA ASN A 131 -9.34 -2.73 16.40
C ASN A 131 -8.19 -2.94 15.39
N ASN A 132 -8.50 -3.34 14.16
CA ASN A 132 -7.50 -3.64 13.16
C ASN A 132 -6.78 -2.38 12.66
N LEU A 133 -7.47 -1.26 12.52
CA LEU A 133 -6.87 0.05 12.26
C LEU A 133 -5.91 0.46 13.38
N MET A 134 -6.31 0.33 14.64
CA MET A 134 -5.47 0.63 15.80
C MET A 134 -4.29 -0.30 15.93
N SER A 135 -4.45 -1.57 15.57
CA SER A 135 -3.38 -2.56 15.66
C SER A 135 -2.30 -2.39 14.61
N MET A 136 -2.62 -1.79 13.44
CA MET A 136 -1.70 -1.76 12.30
C MET A 136 -1.36 -0.35 11.80
N MET A 137 -2.30 0.60 11.86
CA MET A 137 -2.14 1.87 11.16
C MET A 137 -2.06 3.09 12.08
N PHE A 138 -2.69 3.05 13.25
CA PHE A 138 -2.82 4.23 14.10
C PHE A 138 -2.19 4.06 15.47
N ALA A 139 -1.41 5.06 15.89
CA ALA A 139 -0.84 5.13 17.23
C ALA A 139 -1.81 5.76 18.27
N HIS A 140 -2.82 6.51 17.79
CA HIS A 140 -3.75 7.26 18.64
C HIS A 140 -5.21 6.94 18.26
N GLU A 141 -6.05 6.69 19.27
CA GLU A 141 -7.45 6.34 19.07
C GLU A 141 -8.26 7.44 18.37
N SER A 142 -7.91 8.70 18.60
CA SER A 142 -8.53 9.84 17.92
C SER A 142 -8.36 9.85 16.40
N SER A 143 -7.44 9.06 15.86
CA SER A 143 -7.26 8.89 14.40
C SER A 143 -8.30 7.97 13.77
N ALA A 144 -8.95 7.12 14.57
CA ALA A 144 -9.98 6.17 14.11
C ALA A 144 -11.39 6.80 14.25
N SER A 145 -11.64 7.89 13.51
CA SER A 145 -12.98 8.49 13.43
C SER A 145 -13.99 7.55 12.75
N GLU A 146 -15.28 7.79 12.92
CA GLU A 146 -16.33 6.99 12.27
C GLU A 146 -16.19 6.99 10.74
N GLU A 147 -15.83 8.12 10.14
CA GLU A 147 -15.58 8.25 8.70
C GLU A 147 -14.41 7.35 8.24
N ILE A 148 -13.34 7.27 9.04
CA ILE A 148 -12.21 6.39 8.72
C ILE A 148 -12.57 4.92 8.87
N ILE A 149 -13.42 4.58 9.85
CA ILE A 149 -13.93 3.22 10.00
C ILE A 149 -14.82 2.86 8.81
N ASP A 150 -15.67 3.75 8.35
CA ASP A 150 -16.50 3.55 7.15
C ASP A 150 -15.65 3.34 5.89
N LEU A 151 -14.63 4.17 5.69
CA LEU A 151 -13.66 3.97 4.60
C LEU A 151 -12.96 2.61 4.68
N GLN A 152 -12.56 2.19 5.87
CA GLN A 152 -11.92 0.89 6.07
C GLN A 152 -12.87 -0.27 5.75
N ILE A 153 -14.12 -0.20 6.20
CA ILE A 153 -15.16 -1.19 5.87
C ILE A 153 -15.33 -1.28 4.36
N HIS A 154 -15.48 -0.13 3.70
CA HIS A 154 -15.63 -0.06 2.25
C HIS A 154 -14.42 -0.66 1.54
N ASN A 155 -13.21 -0.27 1.91
CA ASN A 155 -11.97 -0.77 1.29
C ASN A 155 -11.80 -2.28 1.47
N VAL A 156 -12.02 -2.80 2.68
CA VAL A 156 -11.90 -4.24 2.97
C VAL A 156 -12.93 -5.06 2.21
N SER A 157 -14.17 -4.56 2.08
CA SER A 157 -15.23 -5.24 1.30
C SER A 157 -14.88 -5.39 -0.18
N ARG A 158 -14.04 -4.49 -0.70
CA ARG A 158 -13.60 -4.46 -2.11
C ARG A 158 -12.20 -5.01 -2.33
N ASP A 159 -11.58 -5.58 -1.30
CA ASP A 159 -10.28 -6.24 -1.39
C ASP A 159 -10.46 -7.70 -1.81
N ARG A 160 -10.09 -8.00 -3.04
CA ARG A 160 -10.15 -9.33 -3.65
C ARG A 160 -8.79 -10.03 -3.64
N LEU A 161 -7.71 -9.31 -3.29
CA LEU A 161 -6.36 -9.86 -3.17
C LEU A 161 -6.18 -10.52 -1.79
N ARG A 162 -6.36 -11.83 -1.74
CA ARG A 162 -6.43 -12.61 -0.48
C ARG A 162 -5.08 -12.94 0.15
N LYS A 163 -4.00 -12.90 -0.63
CA LYS A 163 -2.66 -13.34 -0.19
C LYS A 163 -1.70 -12.16 -0.17
N ARG A 164 -0.88 -12.09 0.88
CA ARG A 164 0.18 -11.10 1.07
C ARG A 164 1.37 -11.75 1.78
N ARG A 165 1.80 -12.93 1.30
CA ARG A 165 2.85 -13.73 1.93
C ARG A 165 4.20 -13.04 1.81
N ILE A 166 4.46 -12.43 0.65
CA ILE A 166 5.72 -11.73 0.35
C ILE A 166 5.95 -10.55 1.29
N ALA A 167 4.91 -9.93 1.81
CA ALA A 167 5.03 -8.88 2.81
C ALA A 167 5.75 -9.32 4.11
N ARG A 168 5.83 -10.61 4.38
CA ARG A 168 6.52 -11.17 5.56
C ARG A 168 7.94 -11.66 5.28
N SER A 169 8.43 -11.47 4.07
CA SER A 169 9.79 -11.87 3.67
C SER A 169 10.79 -10.73 3.84
N ASP A 170 12.00 -10.96 3.42
CA ASP A 170 13.09 -9.99 3.34
C ASP A 170 13.40 -9.61 1.87
N VAL A 171 12.49 -9.90 0.95
CA VAL A 171 12.73 -9.81 -0.49
C VAL A 171 13.27 -8.45 -0.94
N LEU A 172 12.84 -7.34 -0.33
CA LEU A 172 13.31 -6.02 -0.72
C LEU A 172 14.77 -5.76 -0.36
N LEU A 173 15.32 -6.43 0.65
CA LEU A 173 16.74 -6.30 0.98
C LEU A 173 17.64 -6.81 -0.14
N GLY A 174 17.23 -7.88 -0.81
CA GLY A 174 17.96 -8.45 -1.95
C GLY A 174 17.76 -7.71 -3.28
N LEU A 175 16.93 -6.68 -3.32
CA LEU A 175 16.60 -5.96 -4.55
C LEU A 175 17.14 -4.52 -4.58
N GLN A 176 17.68 -4.00 -3.49
CA GLN A 176 18.09 -2.59 -3.38
C GLN A 176 19.11 -2.18 -4.45
N ASP A 177 20.06 -3.05 -4.78
CA ASP A 177 21.08 -2.78 -5.79
C ASP A 177 20.53 -2.70 -7.23
N LYS A 178 19.28 -3.14 -7.44
CA LYS A 178 18.61 -3.08 -8.74
C LYS A 178 17.82 -1.79 -8.94
N TRP A 179 17.61 -1.01 -7.88
CA TRP A 179 16.89 0.26 -7.97
C TRP A 179 17.80 1.34 -8.57
N ALA A 180 17.46 1.81 -9.77
CA ALA A 180 18.27 2.79 -10.50
C ALA A 180 17.87 4.26 -10.21
N CYS A 181 17.01 4.50 -9.22
CA CYS A 181 16.58 5.84 -8.83
C CYS A 181 16.79 6.09 -7.33
N PRO A 182 16.86 7.36 -6.89
CA PRO A 182 16.85 7.70 -5.48
C PRO A 182 15.63 7.13 -4.76
N VAL A 183 15.84 6.53 -3.58
CA VAL A 183 14.79 5.96 -2.73
C VAL A 183 14.86 6.60 -1.35
N HIS A 184 13.72 7.11 -0.88
CA HIS A 184 13.55 7.70 0.43
C HIS A 184 12.59 6.84 1.25
N GLY A 185 12.88 6.63 2.53
CA GLY A 185 12.04 5.89 3.46
C GLY A 185 11.41 6.79 4.50
N ILE A 186 10.13 6.54 4.83
CA ILE A 186 9.41 7.22 5.91
C ILE A 186 8.75 6.14 6.78
N TRP A 187 9.07 6.13 8.07
CA TRP A 187 8.43 5.27 9.08
C TRP A 187 7.99 6.10 10.27
N GLY A 188 6.86 5.74 10.84
CA GLY A 188 6.44 6.31 12.12
C GLY A 188 7.24 5.67 13.26
N GLU A 189 7.64 6.47 14.27
CA GLU A 189 8.32 5.94 15.49
C GLU A 189 7.50 4.88 16.23
N LYS A 190 6.18 4.89 16.04
CA LYS A 190 5.24 3.93 16.63
C LYS A 190 4.66 2.94 15.62
N ASP A 191 5.35 2.77 14.49
CA ASP A 191 4.91 1.80 13.48
C ASP A 191 4.84 0.40 14.08
N ALA A 192 3.66 -0.20 14.01
CA ALA A 192 3.40 -1.49 14.66
C ALA A 192 4.18 -2.66 14.06
N LEU A 193 4.60 -2.54 12.79
CA LEU A 193 5.41 -3.56 12.10
C LEU A 193 6.84 -3.59 12.61
N TYR A 194 7.36 -2.45 13.11
CA TYR A 194 8.76 -2.25 13.49
C TYR A 194 8.95 -1.92 14.97
N LYS A 195 7.91 -2.11 15.77
CA LYS A 195 7.96 -1.86 17.19
C LYS A 195 8.91 -2.84 17.86
N ASN A 196 10.04 -2.36 18.38
CA ASN A 196 11.14 -3.08 19.02
C ASN A 196 12.22 -3.65 18.07
N THR A 197 12.40 -3.09 16.87
CA THR A 197 13.57 -3.31 16.03
C THR A 197 14.61 -2.21 16.21
#